data_86626b06961e9be9ebc07fe64f41a507
#
_entry.id   86626b06961e9be9ebc07fe64f41a507
#
_cell.length_a   1.000
_cell.length_b   1.000
_cell.length_c   1.000
_cell.angle_alpha   90.00
_cell.angle_beta   90.00
_cell.angle_gamma   90.00
#
_symmetry.space_group_name_H-M   'P 1'
#
loop_
_entity.id
_entity.type
_entity.pdbx_description
1 polymer ?
#
loop_
_entity_poly.entity_id
_entity_poly.type
_entity_poly.pdbx_seq_one_letter_code
_entity_poly.pdbx_strand_id
1 'polypeptide(L)'
;MDLQDKVAVVTGAGSGIGRGIALAMAARGARVAAVDLDGKSAEETARLLMGAGGKGVGVQADTSRAADVDRAVTAAVSQLGPLDVMVNNAGILDGYFNVDETDETVWSRVIGINLTGVFLGCKRALQEMLPREAGRIINMASVAGLNGTGGGAAYVASKHGVVGLTRQMAVTYSARGITINAVAPGPILTGLRAHSQEILGPGVPDMSGRGVAVSDEQVRAIAPAGRRGTVEEIASAVCFLASDGAGYITGHTLVVDGGWRAK
;
A
#
# COMPACT_ATOMS: atom_id res chain seq x y z
N MET A 1 3.38 11.90 -16.30
CA MET A 1 2.98 10.60 -15.71
C MET A 1 1.60 10.28 -16.25
N ASP A 2 1.56 9.64 -17.38
CA ASP A 2 0.32 9.24 -18.04
C ASP A 2 0.03 7.78 -17.68
N LEU A 3 -1.19 7.48 -17.27
CA LEU A 3 -1.67 6.13 -16.98
C LEU A 3 -2.91 5.82 -17.85
N GLN A 4 -3.03 6.52 -19.00
CA GLN A 4 -4.17 6.40 -19.89
C GLN A 4 -4.46 4.93 -20.23
N ASP A 5 -5.69 4.53 -19.98
CA ASP A 5 -6.23 3.18 -20.21
C ASP A 5 -5.57 2.02 -19.42
N LYS A 6 -4.60 2.28 -18.54
CA LYS A 6 -4.03 1.27 -17.64
C LYS A 6 -5.09 0.78 -16.65
N VAL A 7 -5.13 -0.50 -16.40
CA VAL A 7 -5.97 -1.09 -15.35
C VAL A 7 -5.17 -1.28 -14.08
N ALA A 8 -5.63 -0.68 -13.00
CA ALA A 8 -4.98 -0.73 -11.70
C ALA A 8 -5.88 -1.36 -10.63
N VAL A 9 -5.30 -2.20 -9.78
CA VAL A 9 -5.89 -2.66 -8.52
C VAL A 9 -5.16 -1.98 -7.37
N VAL A 10 -5.89 -1.34 -6.47
CA VAL A 10 -5.35 -0.69 -5.26
C VAL A 10 -6.03 -1.29 -4.04
N THR A 11 -5.24 -1.94 -3.16
CA THR A 11 -5.75 -2.51 -1.91
C THR A 11 -5.70 -1.49 -0.76
N GLY A 12 -6.62 -1.60 0.21
CA GLY A 12 -6.80 -0.59 1.25
C GLY A 12 -7.24 0.75 0.67
N ALA A 13 -8.04 0.72 -0.42
CA ALA A 13 -8.43 1.91 -1.16
C ALA A 13 -9.71 2.59 -0.60
N GLY A 14 -10.28 2.08 0.47
CA GLY A 14 -11.44 2.67 1.13
C GLY A 14 -11.14 3.99 1.84
N SER A 15 -9.89 4.28 2.17
CA SER A 15 -9.51 5.52 2.88
C SER A 15 -8.04 5.89 2.68
N GLY A 16 -7.61 7.02 3.27
CA GLY A 16 -6.22 7.42 3.43
C GLY A 16 -5.39 7.36 2.14
N ILE A 17 -4.19 6.79 2.26
CA ILE A 17 -3.23 6.70 1.14
C ILE A 17 -3.81 5.90 -0.03
N GLY A 18 -4.47 4.77 0.23
CA GLY A 18 -5.04 3.92 -0.82
C GLY A 18 -6.10 4.63 -1.66
N ARG A 19 -7.03 5.35 -1.01
CA ARG A 19 -8.02 6.18 -1.71
C ARG A 19 -7.34 7.28 -2.53
N GLY A 20 -6.36 7.97 -1.94
CA GLY A 20 -5.62 9.02 -2.64
C GLY A 20 -4.86 8.48 -3.87
N ILE A 21 -4.26 7.30 -3.77
CA ILE A 21 -3.62 6.62 -4.91
C ILE A 21 -4.66 6.32 -6.00
N ALA A 22 -5.80 5.71 -5.63
CA ALA A 22 -6.86 5.38 -6.57
C ALA A 22 -7.34 6.61 -7.35
N LEU A 23 -7.65 7.71 -6.65
CA LEU A 23 -8.07 8.98 -7.23
C LEU A 23 -6.98 9.59 -8.13
N ALA A 24 -5.73 9.58 -7.68
CA ALA A 24 -4.61 10.13 -8.44
C ALA A 24 -4.31 9.33 -9.73
N MET A 25 -4.48 8.00 -9.71
CA MET A 25 -4.34 7.16 -10.89
C MET A 25 -5.47 7.40 -11.88
N ALA A 26 -6.72 7.49 -11.40
CA ALA A 26 -7.87 7.77 -12.26
C ALA A 26 -7.77 9.17 -12.92
N ALA A 27 -7.32 10.18 -12.18
CA ALA A 27 -7.07 11.52 -12.74
C ALA A 27 -5.99 11.54 -13.84
N ARG A 28 -5.23 10.46 -13.98
CA ARG A 28 -4.22 10.24 -15.03
C ARG A 28 -4.69 9.24 -16.11
N GLY A 29 -5.99 8.96 -16.16
CA GLY A 29 -6.63 8.12 -17.18
C GLY A 29 -6.66 6.62 -16.86
N ALA A 30 -6.24 6.18 -15.67
CA ALA A 30 -6.34 4.78 -15.30
C ALA A 30 -7.79 4.36 -14.99
N ARG A 31 -8.09 3.10 -15.24
CA ARG A 31 -9.28 2.39 -14.76
C ARG A 31 -8.92 1.67 -13.47
N VAL A 32 -9.63 1.94 -12.38
CA VAL A 32 -9.16 1.54 -11.04
C VAL A 32 -10.17 0.66 -10.32
N ALA A 33 -9.72 -0.50 -9.83
CA ALA A 33 -10.45 -1.28 -8.84
C ALA A 33 -9.99 -0.85 -7.43
N ALA A 34 -10.89 -0.24 -6.68
CA ALA A 34 -10.71 0.11 -5.29
C ALA A 34 -11.08 -1.10 -4.42
N VAL A 35 -10.10 -1.72 -3.79
CA VAL A 35 -10.27 -2.92 -2.97
C VAL A 35 -10.09 -2.57 -1.49
N ASP A 36 -11.03 -2.96 -0.64
CA ASP A 36 -10.94 -2.72 0.81
C ASP A 36 -11.64 -3.82 1.61
N LEU A 37 -11.26 -3.97 2.88
CA LEU A 37 -11.95 -4.83 3.83
C LEU A 37 -13.38 -4.33 4.08
N ASP A 38 -13.56 -3.00 4.15
CA ASP A 38 -14.87 -2.34 4.20
C ASP A 38 -15.41 -2.11 2.78
N GLY A 39 -16.37 -2.95 2.37
CA GLY A 39 -16.99 -2.85 1.05
C GLY A 39 -17.66 -1.51 0.79
N LYS A 40 -18.28 -0.87 1.81
CA LYS A 40 -18.92 0.45 1.66
C LYS A 40 -17.91 1.53 1.33
N SER A 41 -16.76 1.53 1.99
CA SER A 41 -15.69 2.48 1.73
C SER A 41 -15.03 2.25 0.36
N ALA A 42 -14.92 0.99 -0.11
CA ALA A 42 -14.48 0.65 -1.45
C ALA A 42 -15.44 1.18 -2.52
N GLU A 43 -16.74 0.97 -2.34
CA GLU A 43 -17.80 1.47 -3.23
C GLU A 43 -17.85 3.01 -3.25
N GLU A 44 -17.65 3.65 -2.09
CA GLU A 44 -17.57 5.12 -2.01
C GLU A 44 -16.40 5.64 -2.85
N THR A 45 -15.24 5.02 -2.74
CA THR A 45 -14.07 5.38 -3.58
C THR A 45 -14.38 5.20 -5.05
N ALA A 46 -15.03 4.08 -5.45
CA ALA A 46 -15.44 3.88 -6.84
C ALA A 46 -16.42 4.96 -7.34
N ARG A 47 -17.37 5.40 -6.49
CA ARG A 47 -18.28 6.52 -6.83
C ARG A 47 -17.52 7.83 -7.03
N LEU A 48 -16.52 8.13 -6.18
CA LEU A 48 -15.67 9.31 -6.35
C LEU A 48 -14.87 9.26 -7.66
N LEU A 49 -14.33 8.08 -8.03
CA LEU A 49 -13.64 7.88 -9.31
C LEU A 49 -14.56 8.21 -10.50
N MET A 50 -15.77 7.65 -10.51
CA MET A 50 -16.74 7.87 -11.58
C MET A 50 -17.27 9.32 -11.61
N GLY A 51 -17.48 9.93 -10.44
CA GLY A 51 -17.90 11.33 -10.33
C GLY A 51 -16.88 12.31 -10.88
N ALA A 52 -15.59 11.95 -10.90
CA ALA A 52 -14.51 12.72 -11.53
C ALA A 52 -14.29 12.37 -13.02
N GLY A 53 -15.20 11.61 -13.64
CA GLY A 53 -15.13 11.21 -15.05
C GLY A 53 -14.22 10.00 -15.33
N GLY A 54 -13.70 9.35 -14.28
CA GLY A 54 -12.89 8.13 -14.40
C GLY A 54 -13.75 6.86 -14.50
N LYS A 55 -13.06 5.71 -14.61
CA LYS A 55 -13.70 4.38 -14.58
C LYS A 55 -13.18 3.62 -13.37
N GLY A 56 -14.10 3.08 -12.55
CA GLY A 56 -13.69 2.33 -11.37
C GLY A 56 -14.76 1.39 -10.84
N VAL A 57 -14.33 0.41 -10.05
CA VAL A 57 -15.19 -0.53 -9.34
C VAL A 57 -14.74 -0.64 -7.89
N GLY A 58 -15.69 -0.80 -6.97
CA GLY A 58 -15.42 -1.09 -5.55
C GLY A 58 -15.54 -2.59 -5.31
N VAL A 59 -14.57 -3.18 -4.61
CA VAL A 59 -14.58 -4.61 -4.29
C VAL A 59 -14.22 -4.82 -2.83
N GLN A 60 -15.09 -5.53 -2.11
CA GLN A 60 -14.79 -5.96 -0.74
C GLN A 60 -13.85 -7.17 -0.75
N ALA A 61 -12.73 -7.09 -0.03
CA ALA A 61 -11.81 -8.21 0.15
C ALA A 61 -10.94 -8.06 1.41
N ASP A 62 -10.75 -9.17 2.13
CA ASP A 62 -9.69 -9.33 3.13
C ASP A 62 -8.42 -9.77 2.41
N THR A 63 -7.42 -8.88 2.32
CA THR A 63 -6.16 -9.16 1.61
C THR A 63 -5.33 -10.27 2.25
N SER A 64 -5.58 -10.62 3.51
CA SER A 64 -4.93 -11.76 4.16
C SER A 64 -5.46 -13.12 3.67
N ARG A 65 -6.52 -13.15 2.85
CA ARG A 65 -7.19 -14.35 2.35
C ARG A 65 -7.00 -14.49 0.83
N ALA A 66 -6.35 -15.57 0.41
CA ALA A 66 -6.04 -15.83 -1.01
C ALA A 66 -7.29 -15.81 -1.91
N ALA A 67 -8.40 -16.41 -1.45
CA ALA A 67 -9.66 -16.45 -2.20
C ALA A 67 -10.26 -15.05 -2.42
N ASP A 68 -10.12 -14.14 -1.45
CA ASP A 68 -10.62 -12.78 -1.55
C ASP A 68 -9.77 -11.95 -2.51
N VAL A 69 -8.44 -12.11 -2.45
CA VAL A 69 -7.51 -11.46 -3.41
C VAL A 69 -7.77 -11.94 -4.82
N ASP A 70 -7.96 -13.25 -5.03
CA ASP A 70 -8.30 -13.81 -6.35
C ASP A 70 -9.62 -13.24 -6.89
N ARG A 71 -10.67 -13.22 -6.08
CA ARG A 71 -11.96 -12.63 -6.43
C ARG A 71 -11.84 -11.14 -6.79
N ALA A 72 -11.06 -10.38 -6.03
CA ALA A 72 -10.90 -8.95 -6.27
C ALA A 72 -10.17 -8.66 -7.59
N VAL A 73 -9.09 -9.37 -7.88
CA VAL A 73 -8.35 -9.21 -9.15
C VAL A 73 -9.20 -9.72 -10.33
N THR A 74 -9.91 -10.85 -10.18
CA THR A 74 -10.82 -11.36 -11.20
C THR A 74 -11.93 -10.35 -11.53
N ALA A 75 -12.53 -9.73 -10.52
CA ALA A 75 -13.54 -8.68 -10.71
C ALA A 75 -12.96 -7.46 -11.46
N ALA A 76 -11.74 -7.04 -11.10
CA ALA A 76 -11.05 -5.94 -11.78
C ALA A 76 -10.82 -6.27 -13.27
N VAL A 77 -10.25 -7.45 -13.56
CA VAL A 77 -9.94 -7.88 -14.94
C VAL A 77 -11.21 -8.01 -15.77
N SER A 78 -12.27 -8.60 -15.22
CA SER A 78 -13.52 -8.81 -15.96
C SER A 78 -14.25 -7.50 -16.29
N GLN A 79 -14.17 -6.49 -15.42
CA GLN A 79 -14.92 -5.23 -15.57
C GLN A 79 -14.10 -4.10 -16.21
N LEU A 80 -12.78 -4.09 -16.02
CA LEU A 80 -11.93 -2.99 -16.43
C LEU A 80 -10.93 -3.36 -17.52
N GLY A 81 -10.62 -4.65 -17.68
CA GLY A 81 -9.66 -5.17 -18.66
C GLY A 81 -8.39 -5.75 -18.01
N PRO A 82 -7.39 -6.14 -18.82
CA PRO A 82 -6.17 -6.79 -18.34
C PRO A 82 -5.42 -5.95 -17.29
N LEU A 83 -4.95 -6.59 -16.22
CA LEU A 83 -4.27 -5.92 -15.10
C LEU A 83 -2.89 -5.39 -15.50
N ASP A 84 -2.69 -4.08 -15.45
CA ASP A 84 -1.40 -3.43 -15.75
C ASP A 84 -0.64 -3.03 -14.48
N VAL A 85 -1.36 -2.63 -13.41
CA VAL A 85 -0.76 -2.11 -12.18
C VAL A 85 -1.39 -2.78 -10.97
N MET A 86 -0.57 -3.34 -10.09
CA MET A 86 -0.96 -3.79 -8.75
C MET A 86 -0.34 -2.91 -7.68
N VAL A 87 -1.17 -2.26 -6.84
CA VAL A 87 -0.72 -1.50 -5.68
C VAL A 87 -1.15 -2.22 -4.41
N ASN A 88 -0.20 -2.89 -3.76
CA ASN A 88 -0.40 -3.55 -2.47
C ASN A 88 -0.24 -2.51 -1.35
N ASN A 89 -1.34 -1.81 -1.01
CA ASN A 89 -1.32 -0.72 -0.03
C ASN A 89 -1.97 -1.10 1.31
N ALA A 90 -2.90 -2.05 1.34
CA ALA A 90 -3.56 -2.46 2.58
C ALA A 90 -2.54 -2.76 3.70
N GLY A 91 -2.81 -2.26 4.89
CA GLY A 91 -1.94 -2.46 6.04
C GLY A 91 -2.50 -1.85 7.32
N ILE A 92 -2.05 -2.38 8.45
CA ILE A 92 -2.43 -1.94 9.80
C ILE A 92 -1.18 -1.76 10.67
N LEU A 93 -1.31 -0.94 11.73
CA LEU A 93 -0.34 -0.85 12.82
C LEU A 93 -0.58 -1.98 13.84
N ASP A 94 0.41 -2.19 14.71
CA ASP A 94 0.43 -3.25 15.71
C ASP A 94 0.25 -2.76 17.16
N GLY A 95 -0.20 -1.53 17.38
CA GLY A 95 -0.32 -0.94 18.72
C GLY A 95 0.99 -0.40 19.29
N TYR A 96 2.07 -0.42 18.53
CA TYR A 96 3.43 -0.03 18.96
C TYR A 96 3.95 -0.88 20.15
N PHE A 97 3.62 -2.17 20.15
CA PHE A 97 4.11 -3.10 21.14
C PHE A 97 5.56 -3.49 20.92
N ASN A 98 6.30 -3.65 22.02
CA ASN A 98 7.58 -4.35 22.04
C ASN A 98 7.37 -5.86 21.86
N VAL A 99 8.45 -6.61 21.67
CA VAL A 99 8.37 -8.06 21.43
C VAL A 99 7.72 -8.81 22.60
N ASP A 100 8.08 -8.45 23.82
CA ASP A 100 7.57 -9.04 25.07
C ASP A 100 6.10 -8.69 25.37
N GLU A 101 5.58 -7.63 24.76
CA GLU A 101 4.19 -7.17 24.90
C GLU A 101 3.29 -7.67 23.76
N THR A 102 3.87 -8.14 22.64
CA THR A 102 3.13 -8.49 21.43
C THR A 102 2.43 -9.84 21.58
N ASP A 103 1.11 -9.85 21.64
CA ASP A 103 0.30 -11.06 21.56
C ASP A 103 0.43 -11.74 20.18
N GLU A 104 0.45 -13.08 20.14
CA GLU A 104 0.60 -13.85 18.92
C GLU A 104 -0.57 -13.64 17.95
N THR A 105 -1.75 -13.29 18.44
CA THR A 105 -2.92 -12.96 17.59
C THR A 105 -2.68 -11.63 16.88
N VAL A 106 -2.18 -10.61 17.60
CA VAL A 106 -1.79 -9.32 17.02
C VAL A 106 -0.68 -9.51 15.99
N TRP A 107 0.37 -10.26 16.36
CA TRP A 107 1.46 -10.62 15.44
C TRP A 107 0.92 -11.25 14.17
N SER A 108 0.14 -12.32 14.29
CA SER A 108 -0.39 -13.07 13.16
C SER A 108 -1.30 -12.21 12.27
N ARG A 109 -2.12 -11.33 12.87
CA ARG A 109 -3.00 -10.43 12.13
C ARG A 109 -2.21 -9.38 11.34
N VAL A 110 -1.21 -8.76 11.96
CA VAL A 110 -0.36 -7.76 11.31
C VAL A 110 0.47 -8.38 10.18
N ILE A 111 1.13 -9.51 10.43
CA ILE A 111 1.87 -10.24 9.39
C ILE A 111 0.92 -10.71 8.29
N GLY A 112 -0.25 -11.21 8.63
CA GLY A 112 -1.28 -11.66 7.70
C GLY A 112 -1.70 -10.58 6.70
N ILE A 113 -1.96 -9.37 7.17
CA ILE A 113 -2.38 -8.26 6.33
C ILE A 113 -1.17 -7.62 5.63
N ASN A 114 -0.15 -7.20 6.40
CA ASN A 114 0.92 -6.34 5.91
C ASN A 114 1.96 -7.06 5.04
N LEU A 115 2.15 -8.37 5.21
CA LEU A 115 3.17 -9.13 4.49
C LEU A 115 2.56 -10.26 3.67
N THR A 116 1.76 -11.14 4.27
CA THR A 116 1.12 -12.22 3.53
C THR A 116 0.15 -11.68 2.48
N GLY A 117 -0.62 -10.62 2.81
CA GLY A 117 -1.51 -9.96 1.86
C GLY A 117 -0.76 -9.35 0.67
N VAL A 118 0.39 -8.73 0.91
CA VAL A 118 1.27 -8.22 -0.17
C VAL A 118 1.77 -9.38 -1.04
N PHE A 119 2.22 -10.49 -0.43
CA PHE A 119 2.62 -11.68 -1.18
C PHE A 119 1.48 -12.24 -2.04
N LEU A 120 0.28 -12.35 -1.50
CA LEU A 120 -0.89 -12.85 -2.22
C LEU A 120 -1.26 -11.93 -3.40
N GLY A 121 -1.27 -10.61 -3.18
CA GLY A 121 -1.50 -9.63 -4.24
C GLY A 121 -0.45 -9.71 -5.35
N CYS A 122 0.83 -9.79 -4.98
CA CYS A 122 1.93 -9.99 -5.93
C CYS A 122 1.77 -11.28 -6.73
N LYS A 123 1.52 -12.40 -6.04
CA LYS A 123 1.34 -13.72 -6.67
C LYS A 123 0.19 -13.70 -7.68
N ARG A 124 -0.94 -13.12 -7.31
CA ARG A 124 -2.11 -13.04 -8.18
C ARG A 124 -1.90 -12.10 -9.37
N ALA A 125 -1.24 -10.94 -9.15
CA ALA A 125 -0.90 -10.02 -10.21
C ALA A 125 0.03 -10.65 -11.26
N LEU A 126 1.03 -11.43 -10.82
CA LEU A 126 1.94 -12.13 -11.72
C LEU A 126 1.23 -13.13 -12.64
N GLN A 127 0.12 -13.75 -12.23
CA GLN A 127 -0.67 -14.64 -13.09
C GLN A 127 -1.26 -13.89 -14.30
N GLU A 128 -1.62 -12.61 -14.11
CA GLU A 128 -2.12 -11.76 -15.20
C GLU A 128 -0.99 -11.13 -16.04
N MET A 129 0.14 -10.80 -15.40
CA MET A 129 1.20 -10.02 -16.02
C MET A 129 2.22 -10.89 -16.79
N LEU A 130 2.59 -12.08 -16.29
CA LEU A 130 3.59 -12.95 -16.89
C LEU A 130 3.24 -13.40 -18.32
N PRO A 131 2.00 -13.79 -18.64
CA PRO A 131 1.65 -14.17 -20.01
C PRO A 131 1.79 -13.03 -21.04
N ARG A 132 1.69 -11.78 -20.56
CA ARG A 132 1.80 -10.57 -21.40
C ARG A 132 3.19 -9.95 -21.37
N GLU A 133 4.08 -10.42 -20.51
CA GLU A 133 5.41 -9.88 -20.25
C GLU A 133 5.41 -8.37 -19.98
N ALA A 134 4.39 -7.90 -19.28
CA ALA A 134 4.20 -6.49 -18.97
C ALA A 134 3.44 -6.31 -17.66
N GLY A 135 3.91 -5.42 -16.79
CA GLY A 135 3.24 -5.09 -15.54
C GLY A 135 4.04 -4.18 -14.61
N ARG A 136 3.34 -3.60 -13.65
CA ARG A 136 3.91 -2.76 -12.60
C ARG A 136 3.35 -3.22 -11.25
N ILE A 137 4.22 -3.56 -10.31
CA ILE A 137 3.83 -3.91 -8.93
C ILE A 137 4.46 -2.90 -7.98
N ILE A 138 3.64 -2.22 -7.19
CA ILE A 138 4.07 -1.25 -6.19
C ILE A 138 3.61 -1.71 -4.81
N ASN A 139 4.56 -1.98 -3.92
CA ASN A 139 4.30 -2.44 -2.56
C ASN A 139 4.47 -1.30 -1.57
N MET A 140 3.46 -1.06 -0.72
CA MET A 140 3.57 -0.03 0.32
C MET A 140 4.33 -0.58 1.52
N ALA A 141 5.61 -0.22 1.59
CA ALA A 141 6.44 -0.42 2.75
C ALA A 141 6.20 0.69 3.80
N SER A 142 7.21 1.16 4.44
CA SER A 142 7.29 2.28 5.38
C SER A 142 8.75 2.60 5.63
N VAL A 143 9.08 3.76 6.17
CA VAL A 143 10.39 3.99 6.79
C VAL A 143 10.70 2.93 7.87
N ALA A 144 9.67 2.40 8.53
CA ALA A 144 9.79 1.28 9.46
C ALA A 144 10.24 -0.05 8.82
N GLY A 145 10.25 -0.16 7.50
CA GLY A 145 10.85 -1.27 6.75
C GLY A 145 12.34 -1.08 6.44
N LEU A 146 12.91 0.05 6.86
CA LEU A 146 14.30 0.44 6.59
C LEU A 146 15.08 0.79 7.88
N ASN A 147 14.40 0.86 9.01
CA ASN A 147 14.97 1.09 10.33
C ASN A 147 14.10 0.41 11.41
N GLY A 148 14.57 0.36 12.64
CA GLY A 148 13.87 -0.25 13.78
C GLY A 148 12.83 0.66 14.47
N THR A 149 12.44 1.78 13.86
CA THR A 149 11.49 2.73 14.44
C THR A 149 10.29 2.96 13.51
N GLY A 150 9.22 3.57 14.00
CA GLY A 150 8.02 3.90 13.19
C GLY A 150 6.86 2.93 13.35
N GLY A 151 7.02 1.89 14.16
CA GLY A 151 6.00 0.89 14.51
C GLY A 151 6.48 0.04 15.67
N GLY A 152 5.68 -0.91 16.13
CA GLY A 152 6.10 -1.96 17.06
C GLY A 152 6.71 -3.16 16.32
N ALA A 153 6.91 -4.25 17.06
CA ALA A 153 7.67 -5.41 16.59
C ALA A 153 7.08 -6.06 15.31
N ALA A 154 5.77 -6.31 15.29
CA ALA A 154 5.11 -6.96 14.16
C ALA A 154 5.06 -6.04 12.92
N TYR A 155 4.79 -4.75 13.12
CA TYR A 155 4.76 -3.79 12.03
C TYR A 155 6.13 -3.63 11.37
N VAL A 156 7.17 -3.41 12.16
CA VAL A 156 8.56 -3.27 11.68
C VAL A 156 8.98 -4.53 10.92
N ALA A 157 8.76 -5.72 11.50
CA ALA A 157 9.08 -6.99 10.85
C ALA A 157 8.34 -7.14 9.51
N SER A 158 7.02 -6.84 9.48
CA SER A 158 6.22 -6.93 8.25
C SER A 158 6.75 -6.01 7.14
N LYS A 159 7.12 -4.77 7.48
CA LYS A 159 7.58 -3.78 6.49
C LYS A 159 8.99 -4.07 5.98
N HIS A 160 9.88 -4.64 6.79
CA HIS A 160 11.16 -5.21 6.33
C HIS A 160 10.93 -6.39 5.39
N GLY A 161 9.98 -7.28 5.70
CA GLY A 161 9.57 -8.38 4.83
C GLY A 161 9.10 -7.90 3.45
N VAL A 162 8.30 -6.83 3.40
CA VAL A 162 7.84 -6.22 2.13
C VAL A 162 9.01 -5.71 1.29
N VAL A 163 10.00 -5.05 1.92
CA VAL A 163 11.21 -4.59 1.21
C VAL A 163 12.00 -5.77 0.67
N GLY A 164 12.21 -6.83 1.46
CA GLY A 164 12.89 -8.05 1.05
C GLY A 164 12.19 -8.75 -0.11
N LEU A 165 10.87 -8.93 0.00
CA LEU A 165 10.03 -9.53 -1.05
C LEU A 165 10.11 -8.73 -2.36
N THR A 166 10.03 -7.40 -2.28
CA THR A 166 10.12 -6.51 -3.44
C THR A 166 11.44 -6.71 -4.19
N ARG A 167 12.56 -6.76 -3.48
CA ARG A 167 13.89 -6.98 -4.08
C ARG A 167 14.02 -8.36 -4.72
N GLN A 168 13.58 -9.40 -4.02
CA GLN A 168 13.63 -10.77 -4.54
C GLN A 168 12.83 -10.91 -5.85
N MET A 169 11.60 -10.38 -5.84
CA MET A 169 10.73 -10.42 -7.03
C MET A 169 11.31 -9.63 -8.21
N ALA A 170 11.89 -8.46 -7.96
CA ALA A 170 12.53 -7.66 -9.01
C ALA A 170 13.64 -8.44 -9.71
N VAL A 171 14.53 -9.08 -8.96
CA VAL A 171 15.60 -9.92 -9.54
C VAL A 171 15.03 -11.04 -10.41
N THR A 172 13.88 -11.61 -10.01
CA THR A 172 13.30 -12.76 -10.70
C THR A 172 12.51 -12.38 -11.95
N TYR A 173 11.74 -11.27 -11.90
CA TYR A 173 10.72 -11.00 -12.92
C TYR A 173 11.01 -9.80 -13.82
N SER A 174 12.03 -8.98 -13.56
CA SER A 174 12.30 -7.79 -14.39
C SER A 174 12.65 -8.12 -15.84
N ALA A 175 13.34 -9.24 -16.10
CA ALA A 175 13.62 -9.71 -17.45
C ALA A 175 12.34 -10.14 -18.23
N ARG A 176 11.21 -10.27 -17.53
CA ARG A 176 9.89 -10.58 -18.07
C ARG A 176 9.02 -9.32 -18.22
N GLY A 177 9.62 -8.13 -18.32
CA GLY A 177 8.93 -6.86 -18.55
C GLY A 177 8.10 -6.35 -17.36
N ILE A 178 8.29 -6.92 -16.15
CA ILE A 178 7.53 -6.55 -14.95
C ILE A 178 8.45 -5.80 -13.99
N THR A 179 8.14 -4.54 -13.67
CA THR A 179 8.87 -3.82 -12.62
C THR A 179 8.19 -3.97 -11.27
N ILE A 180 8.98 -4.22 -10.23
CA ILE A 180 8.49 -4.38 -8.87
C ILE A 180 9.25 -3.44 -7.95
N ASN A 181 8.54 -2.49 -7.34
CA ASN A 181 9.11 -1.47 -6.47
C ASN A 181 8.34 -1.34 -5.16
N ALA A 182 8.96 -0.74 -4.16
CA ALA A 182 8.30 -0.33 -2.94
C ALA A 182 8.28 1.20 -2.80
N VAL A 183 7.28 1.72 -2.10
CA VAL A 183 7.27 3.09 -1.57
C VAL A 183 7.35 3.00 -0.06
N ALA A 184 8.21 3.80 0.56
CA ALA A 184 8.39 3.87 2.01
C ALA A 184 8.00 5.25 2.53
N PRO A 185 6.72 5.47 2.90
CA PRO A 185 6.28 6.72 3.49
C PRO A 185 6.88 6.96 4.87
N GLY A 186 7.14 8.24 5.17
CA GLY A 186 7.31 8.75 6.52
C GLY A 186 5.96 9.06 7.21
N PRO A 187 5.90 10.06 8.12
CA PRO A 187 4.69 10.44 8.80
C PRO A 187 3.68 11.07 7.84
N ILE A 188 2.57 10.39 7.57
CA ILE A 188 1.46 10.90 6.76
C ILE A 188 0.21 10.98 7.63
N LEU A 189 -0.52 12.08 7.55
CA LEU A 189 -1.78 12.23 8.29
C LEU A 189 -2.88 11.39 7.63
N THR A 190 -3.27 10.31 8.29
CA THR A 190 -4.33 9.39 7.83
C THR A 190 -5.10 8.82 9.02
N GLY A 191 -6.21 8.12 8.75
CA GLY A 191 -6.96 7.36 9.75
C GLY A 191 -6.32 6.02 10.17
N LEU A 192 -5.07 5.74 9.79
CA LEU A 192 -4.45 4.41 9.96
C LEU A 192 -4.50 3.90 11.41
N ARG A 193 -4.26 4.77 12.41
CA ARG A 193 -4.33 4.38 13.83
C ARG A 193 -5.72 3.92 14.24
N ALA A 194 -6.74 4.71 13.91
CA ALA A 194 -8.14 4.41 14.24
C ALA A 194 -8.60 3.11 13.56
N HIS A 195 -8.37 2.97 12.25
CA HIS A 195 -8.71 1.74 11.52
C HIS A 195 -7.97 0.51 12.04
N SER A 196 -6.69 0.67 12.43
CA SER A 196 -5.94 -0.46 13.03
C SER A 196 -6.54 -0.88 14.36
N GLN A 197 -6.96 0.08 15.19
CA GLN A 197 -7.66 -0.16 16.46
C GLN A 197 -8.96 -0.93 16.24
N GLU A 198 -9.76 -0.54 15.24
CA GLU A 198 -11.01 -1.22 14.89
C GLU A 198 -10.77 -2.66 14.43
N ILE A 199 -9.77 -2.90 13.59
CA ILE A 199 -9.46 -4.23 13.05
C ILE A 199 -8.87 -5.16 14.12
N LEU A 200 -8.01 -4.65 15.00
CA LEU A 200 -7.37 -5.44 16.06
C LEU A 200 -8.27 -5.61 17.30
N GLY A 201 -9.26 -4.72 17.48
CA GLY A 201 -10.23 -4.78 18.55
C GLY A 201 -9.66 -4.43 19.93
N PRO A 202 -10.31 -4.89 21.02
CA PRO A 202 -9.98 -4.48 22.39
C PRO A 202 -8.65 -5.06 22.92
N GLY A 203 -8.01 -5.97 22.19
CA GLY A 203 -6.72 -6.59 22.57
C GLY A 203 -5.53 -5.65 22.39
N VAL A 204 -5.71 -4.48 21.79
CA VAL A 204 -4.66 -3.47 21.62
C VAL A 204 -5.02 -2.19 22.37
N PRO A 205 -4.04 -1.48 22.96
CA PRO A 205 -4.28 -0.21 23.63
C PRO A 205 -4.68 0.88 22.65
N ASP A 206 -5.26 1.96 23.16
CA ASP A 206 -5.50 3.17 22.37
C ASP A 206 -4.18 3.67 21.72
N MET A 207 -4.20 3.75 20.40
CA MET A 207 -3.04 4.15 19.60
C MET A 207 -2.92 5.67 19.42
N SER A 208 -3.88 6.47 19.88
CA SER A 208 -3.93 7.92 19.60
C SER A 208 -2.70 8.67 20.10
N GLY A 209 -2.17 8.26 21.26
CA GLY A 209 -0.99 8.86 21.91
C GLY A 209 0.30 8.03 21.79
N ARG A 210 0.32 6.93 21.02
CA ARG A 210 1.46 6.01 20.97
C ARG A 210 2.31 6.15 19.70
N GLY A 211 3.59 5.84 19.84
CA GLY A 211 4.54 5.74 18.74
C GLY A 211 5.21 7.05 18.37
N VAL A 212 5.73 7.12 17.16
CA VAL A 212 6.44 8.30 16.63
C VAL A 212 5.50 9.23 15.87
N ALA A 213 5.86 10.49 15.76
CA ALA A 213 5.10 11.51 15.03
C ALA A 213 3.65 11.70 15.54
N VAL A 214 3.44 11.57 16.85
CA VAL A 214 2.14 11.82 17.51
C VAL A 214 1.81 13.31 17.50
N SER A 215 2.81 14.17 17.78
CA SER A 215 2.67 15.63 17.75
C SER A 215 3.45 16.25 16.58
N ASP A 216 3.12 17.49 16.24
CA ASP A 216 3.86 18.25 15.21
C ASP A 216 5.28 18.58 15.65
N GLU A 217 5.54 18.68 16.97
CA GLU A 217 6.88 18.86 17.51
C GLU A 217 7.75 17.62 17.24
N GLN A 218 7.21 16.43 17.51
CA GLN A 218 7.90 15.18 17.18
C GLN A 218 8.16 15.05 15.67
N VAL A 219 7.20 15.46 14.83
CA VAL A 219 7.39 15.46 13.38
C VAL A 219 8.53 16.39 12.97
N ARG A 220 8.58 17.61 13.50
CA ARG A 220 9.69 18.55 13.25
C ARG A 220 11.04 18.02 13.71
N ALA A 221 11.07 17.25 14.80
CA ALA A 221 12.30 16.64 15.30
C ALA A 221 12.85 15.53 14.39
N ILE A 222 11.97 14.77 13.74
CA ILE A 222 12.38 13.61 12.93
C ILE A 222 12.47 13.93 11.43
N ALA A 223 11.56 14.73 10.86
CA ALA A 223 11.52 15.05 9.45
C ALA A 223 12.11 16.45 9.17
N PRO A 224 13.24 16.57 8.46
CA PRO A 224 13.85 17.86 8.08
C PRO A 224 12.90 18.80 7.36
N ALA A 225 11.91 18.27 6.61
CA ALA A 225 10.86 19.07 5.98
C ALA A 225 9.95 19.83 6.98
N GLY A 226 10.04 19.51 8.29
CA GLY A 226 9.32 20.18 9.36
C GLY A 226 7.82 19.93 9.43
N ARG A 227 7.29 19.02 8.61
CA ARG A 227 5.87 18.70 8.52
C ARG A 227 5.61 17.24 8.18
N ARG A 228 4.39 16.78 8.39
CA ARG A 228 3.92 15.53 7.79
C ARG A 228 3.83 15.67 6.28
N GLY A 229 4.04 14.55 5.57
CA GLY A 229 3.69 14.46 4.16
C GLY A 229 2.17 14.37 3.97
N THR A 230 1.72 14.61 2.74
CA THR A 230 0.32 14.48 2.35
C THR A 230 0.07 13.17 1.60
N VAL A 231 -1.19 12.77 1.53
CA VAL A 231 -1.64 11.61 0.76
C VAL A 231 -1.27 11.78 -0.73
N GLU A 232 -1.39 13.00 -1.25
CA GLU A 232 -1.11 13.35 -2.66
C GLU A 232 0.38 13.22 -2.99
N GLU A 233 1.28 13.50 -2.06
CA GLU A 233 2.73 13.32 -2.24
C GLU A 233 3.07 11.84 -2.39
N ILE A 234 2.45 10.97 -1.58
CA ILE A 234 2.60 9.51 -1.71
C ILE A 234 1.97 9.00 -3.00
N ALA A 235 0.76 9.45 -3.33
CA ALA A 235 0.06 9.05 -4.54
C ALA A 235 0.84 9.44 -5.80
N SER A 236 1.50 10.61 -5.80
CA SER A 236 2.36 11.06 -6.91
C SER A 236 3.56 10.14 -7.11
N ALA A 237 4.21 9.71 -6.02
CA ALA A 237 5.33 8.76 -6.08
C ALA A 237 4.88 7.38 -6.63
N VAL A 238 3.71 6.89 -6.20
CA VAL A 238 3.13 5.64 -6.72
C VAL A 238 2.78 5.76 -8.20
N CYS A 239 2.14 6.86 -8.62
CA CYS A 239 1.82 7.10 -10.03
C CYS A 239 3.07 7.20 -10.91
N PHE A 240 4.16 7.77 -10.39
CA PHE A 240 5.46 7.78 -11.09
C PHE A 240 5.97 6.36 -11.31
N LEU A 241 6.03 5.52 -10.27
CA LEU A 241 6.50 4.15 -10.39
C LEU A 241 5.58 3.27 -11.26
N ALA A 242 4.30 3.61 -11.37
CA ALA A 242 3.33 2.94 -12.23
C ALA A 242 3.43 3.36 -13.70
N SER A 243 4.07 4.51 -14.00
CA SER A 243 4.17 5.05 -15.35
C SER A 243 5.30 4.41 -16.18
N ASP A 244 5.25 4.60 -17.49
CA ASP A 244 6.30 4.11 -18.39
C ASP A 244 7.64 4.83 -18.17
N GLY A 245 7.63 6.05 -17.62
CA GLY A 245 8.84 6.80 -17.24
C GLY A 245 9.69 6.12 -16.16
N ALA A 246 9.11 5.16 -15.40
CA ALA A 246 9.81 4.37 -14.40
C ALA A 246 10.22 2.96 -14.92
N GLY A 247 10.18 2.72 -16.24
CA GLY A 247 10.38 1.40 -16.83
C GLY A 247 11.74 0.75 -16.54
N TYR A 248 12.77 1.52 -16.15
CA TYR A 248 14.09 1.00 -15.78
C TYR A 248 14.33 1.01 -14.26
N ILE A 249 13.29 1.32 -13.46
CA ILE A 249 13.34 1.32 -12.00
C ILE A 249 12.67 0.04 -11.51
N THR A 250 13.45 -0.86 -10.89
CA THR A 250 12.94 -2.11 -10.32
C THR A 250 13.78 -2.53 -9.11
N GLY A 251 13.17 -3.17 -8.11
CA GLY A 251 13.81 -3.55 -6.85
C GLY A 251 14.09 -2.36 -5.92
N HIS A 252 13.67 -1.15 -6.31
CA HIS A 252 13.91 0.06 -5.54
C HIS A 252 12.86 0.23 -4.43
N THR A 253 13.31 0.82 -3.31
CA THR A 253 12.42 1.32 -2.26
C THR A 253 12.50 2.85 -2.27
N LEU A 254 11.50 3.49 -2.87
CA LEU A 254 11.41 4.95 -2.95
C LEU A 254 10.96 5.51 -1.60
N VAL A 255 11.86 6.21 -0.92
CA VAL A 255 11.57 6.83 0.37
C VAL A 255 10.89 8.18 0.14
N VAL A 256 9.74 8.40 0.81
CA VAL A 256 8.96 9.65 0.75
C VAL A 256 8.62 10.07 2.19
N ASP A 257 9.58 10.71 2.86
CA ASP A 257 9.58 10.84 4.33
C ASP A 257 9.97 12.22 4.86
N GLY A 258 10.09 13.22 3.98
CA GLY A 258 10.51 14.57 4.36
C GLY A 258 11.96 14.64 4.86
N GLY A 259 12.81 13.67 4.48
CA GLY A 259 14.22 13.60 4.84
C GLY A 259 14.52 12.89 6.15
N TRP A 260 13.53 12.23 6.77
CA TRP A 260 13.75 11.49 8.03
C TRP A 260 14.91 10.49 7.90
N ARG A 261 15.01 9.80 6.78
CA ARG A 261 16.04 8.77 6.52
C ARG A 261 17.35 9.32 5.95
N ALA A 262 17.44 10.62 5.71
CA ALA A 262 18.65 11.25 5.19
C ALA A 262 19.65 11.67 6.29
N LYS A 263 19.30 11.48 7.56
CA LYS A 263 20.14 11.79 8.74
C LYS A 263 21.01 10.59 9.11
#